data_a53a51e83c734c24a38a6fa39f1d81b2
#
_entry.id   a53a51e83c734c24a38a6fa39f1d81b2
#
_cell.length_a   1.000
_cell.length_b   1.000
_cell.length_c   1.000
_cell.angle_alpha   90.00
_cell.angle_beta   90.00
_cell.angle_gamma   90.00
#
_symmetry.space_group_name_H-M   'P 1'
#
loop_
_entity.id
_entity.type
_entity.pdbx_description
1 polymer ?
#
loop_
_entity_poly.entity_id
_entity_poly.type
_entity_poly.pdbx_seq_one_letter_code
_entity_poly.pdbx_strand_id
1 'polypeptide(L)'
;MNNFFLLLFFQTDPVDALYRQNEVTPVDYLKFKHHSYSEMVDLMKSVNEECPNITTIYSLGRSSKGKEILAMIISSNPTEHEIGEPELRFTAGLHGNEAVGREMILLLMQYLCKEYKDRNPRAQRLVEGIRIHLVPSLNPDGQEEAFEAVSGSELSSWTTGHFTNEGFDIFQNFPDLNSILWDAEDKGMVPKLTPNHHVPIPENFESNSSIAVETRAIISWMKSYPFVLGANFQGGERIVAYPYDSLRLSKPAESQKPHSRKKRQYDFSSTLSVFCCFTHKCSFSLTLSLTQLSASMNDFSYLHTNCFELSIFLGCDKFPHQSELAYEWEKNREAMLTFMEQVHRGIRGIVKDQQGNPIANATISIEGINHDVTTGDYWRLLNPGEYRVTARAEGFSPVTKLCVVGYESGATHHILQSHYLRKQTRNTNIKLIHSQLM
;
A
#
# COMPACT_ATOMS: atom_id res chain seq x y z
N MET A 1 12.83 7.79 6.97
CA MET A 1 11.85 6.91 6.33
C MET A 1 12.42 5.53 6.00
N ASN A 2 13.62 5.43 5.43
CA ASN A 2 14.25 4.15 5.04
C ASN A 2 14.27 3.08 6.15
N ASN A 3 14.42 3.48 7.42
CA ASN A 3 14.48 2.54 8.55
C ASN A 3 13.11 1.93 8.93
N PHE A 4 11.99 2.56 8.58
CA PHE A 4 10.68 2.03 8.93
C PHE A 4 10.33 0.78 8.12
N PHE A 5 10.51 0.84 6.80
CA PHE A 5 10.23 -0.29 5.92
C PHE A 5 11.20 -1.46 6.17
N LEU A 6 12.48 -1.19 6.49
CA LEU A 6 13.44 -2.23 6.85
C LEU A 6 13.00 -3.01 8.10
N LEU A 7 12.49 -2.32 9.12
CA LEU A 7 12.05 -2.94 10.37
C LEU A 7 10.74 -3.74 10.25
N LEU A 8 9.91 -3.45 9.25
CA LEU A 8 8.70 -4.25 8.98
C LEU A 8 9.02 -5.72 8.65
N PHE A 9 10.18 -5.99 8.02
CA PHE A 9 10.55 -7.32 7.57
C PHE A 9 11.53 -8.06 8.47
N PHE A 10 12.28 -7.38 9.35
CA PHE A 10 13.44 -7.96 10.05
C PHE A 10 13.32 -8.08 11.56
N GLN A 11 12.24 -7.60 12.18
CA GLN A 11 12.01 -7.83 13.60
C GLN A 11 11.05 -9.00 13.85
N THR A 12 11.39 -10.17 13.36
CA THR A 12 10.99 -11.40 14.02
C THR A 12 12.09 -11.71 15.03
N ASP A 13 11.79 -11.63 16.32
CA ASP A 13 12.68 -12.12 17.35
C ASP A 13 13.06 -13.58 17.00
N PRO A 14 14.35 -13.95 16.94
CA PRO A 14 14.75 -15.33 16.63
C PRO A 14 14.12 -16.36 17.57
N VAL A 15 13.76 -15.93 18.78
CA VAL A 15 13.08 -16.77 19.78
C VAL A 15 11.61 -17.01 19.42
N ASP A 16 10.91 -16.00 18.93
CA ASP A 16 9.51 -16.13 18.46
C ASP A 16 9.41 -17.01 17.20
N ALA A 17 10.37 -16.92 16.29
CA ALA A 17 10.43 -17.78 15.12
C ALA A 17 10.62 -19.27 15.47
N LEU A 18 11.39 -19.57 16.53
CA LEU A 18 11.60 -20.93 17.03
C LEU A 18 10.34 -21.51 17.72
N TYR A 19 9.58 -20.70 18.44
CA TYR A 19 8.31 -21.14 19.06
C TYR A 19 7.20 -21.33 18.03
N ARG A 20 7.17 -20.56 16.95
CA ARG A 20 6.15 -20.64 15.88
C ARG A 20 6.37 -21.82 14.92
N GLN A 21 7.57 -22.41 14.85
CA GLN A 21 7.87 -23.60 14.03
C GLN A 21 7.12 -24.85 14.49
N ASN A 22 6.54 -24.88 15.69
CA ASN A 22 5.81 -26.04 16.23
C ASN A 22 4.30 -26.03 15.98
N GLU A 23 3.73 -24.95 15.43
CA GLU A 23 2.35 -24.94 14.91
C GLU A 23 2.34 -25.25 13.41
N VAL A 24 2.72 -26.48 13.06
CA VAL A 24 2.47 -27.02 11.72
C VAL A 24 0.97 -27.29 11.64
N THR A 25 0.21 -26.27 11.22
CA THR A 25 -1.19 -26.48 10.84
C THR A 25 -1.22 -27.42 9.65
N PRO A 26 -1.95 -28.55 9.70
CA PRO A 26 -2.07 -29.41 8.53
C PRO A 26 -2.65 -28.60 7.37
N VAL A 27 -1.90 -28.48 6.28
CA VAL A 27 -2.31 -27.70 5.08
C VAL A 27 -3.17 -28.56 4.14
N ASP A 28 -3.68 -29.67 4.62
CA ASP A 28 -4.44 -30.68 3.83
C ASP A 28 -5.71 -30.11 3.20
N TYR A 29 -6.23 -28.99 3.67
CA TYR A 29 -7.41 -28.32 3.12
C TYR A 29 -7.11 -27.34 1.99
N LEU A 30 -5.83 -26.95 1.79
CA LEU A 30 -5.43 -26.02 0.73
C LEU A 30 -5.14 -26.78 -0.57
N LYS A 31 -5.67 -26.28 -1.68
CA LYS A 31 -5.43 -26.84 -3.02
C LYS A 31 -4.40 -25.99 -3.75
N PHE A 32 -3.22 -26.55 -3.94
CA PHE A 32 -2.11 -25.92 -4.64
C PHE A 32 -2.21 -26.15 -6.15
N LYS A 33 -2.84 -25.23 -6.84
CA LYS A 33 -2.94 -25.22 -8.31
C LYS A 33 -2.96 -23.78 -8.82
N HIS A 34 -2.71 -23.61 -10.11
CA HIS A 34 -3.01 -22.36 -10.77
C HIS A 34 -4.47 -22.30 -11.17
N HIS A 35 -5.09 -21.13 -10.94
CA HIS A 35 -6.50 -20.92 -11.25
C HIS A 35 -6.65 -20.08 -12.52
N SER A 36 -7.52 -20.52 -13.45
CA SER A 36 -8.08 -19.65 -14.48
C SER A 36 -8.90 -18.52 -13.84
N TYR A 37 -9.29 -17.52 -14.62
CA TYR A 37 -10.15 -16.45 -14.10
C TYR A 37 -11.48 -16.99 -13.54
N SER A 38 -12.14 -17.91 -14.25
CA SER A 38 -13.40 -18.51 -13.79
C SER A 38 -13.23 -19.33 -12.50
N GLU A 39 -12.19 -20.16 -12.43
CA GLU A 39 -11.89 -20.94 -11.22
C GLU A 39 -11.55 -20.05 -10.01
N MET A 40 -10.84 -18.93 -10.23
CA MET A 40 -10.57 -17.92 -9.22
C MET A 40 -11.88 -17.33 -8.66
N VAL A 41 -12.80 -16.94 -9.54
CA VAL A 41 -14.11 -16.40 -9.15
C VAL A 41 -14.93 -17.43 -8.37
N ASP A 42 -14.94 -18.68 -8.80
CA ASP A 42 -15.67 -19.76 -8.12
C ASP A 42 -15.07 -20.07 -6.75
N LEU A 43 -13.74 -20.06 -6.63
CA LEU A 43 -13.07 -20.20 -5.34
C LEU A 43 -13.43 -19.07 -4.37
N MET A 44 -13.41 -17.82 -4.84
CA MET A 44 -13.81 -16.67 -4.01
C MET A 44 -15.25 -16.81 -3.52
N LYS A 45 -16.18 -17.21 -4.39
CA LYS A 45 -17.58 -17.47 -4.00
C LYS A 45 -17.68 -18.57 -2.98
N SER A 46 -16.96 -19.69 -3.17
CA SER A 46 -16.93 -20.80 -2.22
C SER A 46 -16.45 -20.38 -0.84
N VAL A 47 -15.38 -19.59 -0.75
CA VAL A 47 -14.88 -19.02 0.52
C VAL A 47 -15.93 -18.10 1.17
N ASN A 48 -16.61 -17.28 0.37
CA ASN A 48 -17.67 -16.40 0.87
C ASN A 48 -18.88 -17.18 1.38
N GLU A 49 -19.27 -18.26 0.72
CA GLU A 49 -20.34 -19.16 1.16
C GLU A 49 -19.97 -19.92 2.43
N GLU A 50 -18.69 -20.28 2.58
CA GLU A 50 -18.19 -20.99 3.76
C GLU A 50 -18.05 -20.08 4.99
N CYS A 51 -17.72 -18.80 4.79
CA CYS A 51 -17.47 -17.82 5.84
C CYS A 51 -18.29 -16.51 5.66
N PRO A 52 -19.62 -16.57 5.48
CA PRO A 52 -20.44 -15.44 5.09
C PRO A 52 -20.47 -14.30 6.11
N ASN A 53 -20.19 -14.60 7.38
CA ASN A 53 -20.22 -13.62 8.47
C ASN A 53 -18.98 -12.71 8.52
N ILE A 54 -17.88 -13.16 7.90
CA ILE A 54 -16.60 -12.43 7.94
C ILE A 54 -16.08 -12.08 6.56
N THR A 55 -16.78 -12.44 5.49
CA THR A 55 -16.34 -12.17 4.12
C THR A 55 -17.40 -11.44 3.32
N THR A 56 -16.95 -10.61 2.39
CA THR A 56 -17.79 -10.00 1.35
C THR A 56 -17.00 -9.85 0.06
N ILE A 57 -17.62 -10.14 -1.08
CA ILE A 57 -17.00 -9.95 -2.40
C ILE A 57 -17.57 -8.67 -3.03
N TYR A 58 -16.71 -7.86 -3.62
CA TYR A 58 -17.10 -6.67 -4.36
C TYR A 58 -16.21 -6.47 -5.59
N SER A 59 -16.63 -5.60 -6.51
CA SER A 59 -15.88 -5.28 -7.72
C SER A 59 -15.26 -3.90 -7.62
N LEU A 60 -14.00 -3.77 -8.04
CA LEU A 60 -13.32 -2.48 -8.21
C LEU A 60 -13.76 -1.80 -9.51
N GLY A 61 -14.21 -2.57 -10.48
CA GLY A 61 -14.54 -2.15 -11.84
C GLY A 61 -14.37 -3.30 -12.83
N ARG A 62 -14.26 -2.96 -14.11
CA ARG A 62 -14.11 -3.95 -15.18
C ARG A 62 -12.86 -3.68 -16.01
N SER A 63 -12.24 -4.74 -16.50
CA SER A 63 -11.17 -4.69 -17.47
C SER A 63 -11.67 -4.25 -18.85
N SER A 64 -10.76 -3.98 -19.75
CA SER A 64 -11.08 -3.59 -21.13
C SER A 64 -11.88 -4.64 -21.91
N LYS A 65 -11.75 -5.94 -21.58
CA LYS A 65 -12.59 -7.03 -22.10
C LYS A 65 -13.88 -7.27 -21.29
N GLY A 66 -14.15 -6.44 -20.26
CA GLY A 66 -15.38 -6.49 -19.47
C GLY A 66 -15.36 -7.48 -18.31
N LYS A 67 -14.23 -8.12 -17.99
CA LYS A 67 -14.08 -8.96 -16.79
C LYS A 67 -14.06 -8.10 -15.53
N GLU A 68 -14.69 -8.59 -14.46
CA GLU A 68 -14.69 -7.88 -13.18
C GLU A 68 -13.34 -8.01 -12.47
N ILE A 69 -12.86 -6.90 -11.93
CA ILE A 69 -11.71 -6.88 -11.01
C ILE A 69 -12.28 -7.08 -9.61
N LEU A 70 -12.19 -8.31 -9.11
CA LEU A 70 -12.83 -8.71 -7.86
C LEU A 70 -11.92 -8.59 -6.66
N ALA A 71 -12.51 -8.16 -5.56
CA ALA A 71 -11.91 -8.14 -4.24
C ALA A 71 -12.75 -8.91 -3.22
N MET A 72 -12.10 -9.46 -2.20
CA MET A 72 -12.75 -9.97 -1.01
C MET A 72 -12.32 -9.16 0.21
N ILE A 73 -13.28 -8.71 1.01
CA ILE A 73 -13.03 -8.21 2.36
C ILE A 73 -13.11 -9.39 3.31
N ILE A 74 -12.16 -9.44 4.27
CA ILE A 74 -12.22 -10.32 5.43
C ILE A 74 -12.10 -9.47 6.69
N SER A 75 -13.14 -9.45 7.51
CA SER A 75 -13.25 -8.69 8.77
C SER A 75 -14.42 -9.22 9.59
N SER A 76 -14.46 -8.92 10.87
CA SER A 76 -15.62 -9.19 11.74
C SER A 76 -16.89 -8.43 11.29
N ASN A 77 -16.72 -7.29 10.62
CA ASN A 77 -17.79 -6.53 9.95
C ASN A 77 -17.39 -6.22 8.50
N PRO A 78 -17.55 -7.18 7.56
CA PRO A 78 -17.03 -7.01 6.20
C PRO A 78 -17.80 -6.01 5.34
N THR A 79 -18.99 -5.56 5.77
CA THR A 79 -19.86 -4.67 4.99
C THR A 79 -19.65 -3.19 5.26
N GLU A 80 -19.16 -2.83 6.44
CA GLU A 80 -19.01 -1.45 6.88
C GLU A 80 -17.64 -1.19 7.50
N HIS A 81 -17.11 0.02 7.33
CA HIS A 81 -15.91 0.47 8.02
C HIS A 81 -16.23 0.82 9.48
N GLU A 82 -15.45 0.30 10.40
CA GLU A 82 -15.56 0.61 11.82
C GLU A 82 -14.47 1.57 12.28
N ILE A 83 -14.88 2.60 13.04
CA ILE A 83 -13.91 3.56 13.62
C ILE A 83 -12.94 2.82 14.53
N GLY A 84 -11.65 2.95 14.23
CA GLY A 84 -10.59 2.29 15.02
C GLY A 84 -10.20 0.91 14.51
N GLU A 85 -10.77 0.44 13.40
CA GLU A 85 -10.34 -0.72 12.63
C GLU A 85 -9.54 -0.26 11.40
N PRO A 86 -8.23 -0.54 11.33
CA PRO A 86 -7.42 -0.13 10.17
C PRO A 86 -7.74 -0.96 8.94
N GLU A 87 -7.69 -0.33 7.77
CA GLU A 87 -7.86 -1.03 6.50
C GLU A 87 -6.51 -1.38 5.88
N LEU A 88 -6.38 -2.65 5.51
CA LEU A 88 -5.19 -3.20 4.88
C LEU A 88 -5.55 -3.82 3.53
N ARG A 89 -4.66 -3.73 2.54
CA ARG A 89 -4.87 -4.39 1.25
C ARG A 89 -3.68 -5.25 0.84
N PHE A 90 -3.99 -6.41 0.27
CA PHE A 90 -3.08 -7.19 -0.55
C PHE A 90 -3.60 -7.26 -1.97
N THR A 91 -2.74 -6.99 -2.94
CA THR A 91 -3.07 -7.03 -4.36
C THR A 91 -2.05 -7.89 -5.10
N ALA A 92 -2.47 -8.51 -6.20
CA ALA A 92 -1.61 -9.22 -7.11
C ALA A 92 -2.11 -9.08 -8.56
N GLY A 93 -1.34 -9.61 -9.51
CA GLY A 93 -1.75 -9.67 -10.89
C GLY A 93 -1.91 -8.31 -11.56
N LEU A 94 -1.07 -7.32 -11.22
CA LEU A 94 -0.87 -6.13 -12.07
C LEU A 94 -0.39 -6.57 -13.44
N HIS A 95 0.53 -7.54 -13.46
CA HIS A 95 0.89 -8.29 -14.65
C HIS A 95 0.22 -9.66 -14.56
N GLY A 96 -0.62 -10.01 -15.53
CA GLY A 96 -1.44 -11.21 -15.47
C GLY A 96 -0.65 -12.52 -15.47
N ASN A 97 0.57 -12.49 -16.01
CA ASN A 97 1.49 -13.63 -16.05
C ASN A 97 2.29 -13.85 -14.73
N GLU A 98 2.10 -13.02 -13.73
CA GLU A 98 2.74 -13.18 -12.41
C GLU A 98 1.83 -13.96 -11.47
N ALA A 99 1.84 -15.30 -11.62
CA ALA A 99 0.83 -16.17 -11.03
C ALA A 99 0.99 -16.38 -9.52
N VAL A 100 2.21 -16.38 -8.99
CA VAL A 100 2.48 -16.75 -7.59
C VAL A 100 1.72 -15.86 -6.62
N GLY A 101 1.79 -14.53 -6.80
CA GLY A 101 1.10 -13.57 -5.93
C GLY A 101 -0.40 -13.78 -5.89
N ARG A 102 -1.02 -14.06 -7.04
CA ARG A 102 -2.44 -14.39 -7.15
C ARG A 102 -2.78 -15.62 -6.31
N GLU A 103 -2.03 -16.71 -6.49
CA GLU A 103 -2.29 -17.95 -5.77
C GLU A 103 -2.06 -17.79 -4.26
N MET A 104 -1.05 -17.01 -3.84
CA MET A 104 -0.82 -16.71 -2.41
C MET A 104 -2.03 -15.97 -1.79
N ILE A 105 -2.63 -15.02 -2.49
CA ILE A 105 -3.82 -14.32 -2.02
C ILE A 105 -5.02 -15.27 -1.92
N LEU A 106 -5.23 -16.15 -2.90
CA LEU A 106 -6.32 -17.13 -2.88
C LEU A 106 -6.16 -18.14 -1.75
N LEU A 107 -4.93 -18.60 -1.49
CA LEU A 107 -4.61 -19.46 -0.36
C LEU A 107 -4.83 -18.74 0.98
N LEU A 108 -4.49 -17.45 1.06
CA LEU A 108 -4.70 -16.64 2.27
C LEU A 108 -6.20 -16.48 2.58
N MET A 109 -7.06 -16.31 1.57
CA MET A 109 -8.52 -16.27 1.75
C MET A 109 -9.03 -17.57 2.40
N GLN A 110 -8.63 -18.71 1.86
CA GLN A 110 -9.00 -20.02 2.38
C GLN A 110 -8.45 -20.23 3.80
N TYR A 111 -7.18 -19.88 4.01
CA TYR A 111 -6.50 -19.99 5.30
C TYR A 111 -7.21 -19.17 6.38
N LEU A 112 -7.45 -17.90 6.16
CA LEU A 112 -8.10 -17.02 7.16
C LEU A 112 -9.53 -17.48 7.48
N CYS A 113 -10.31 -17.91 6.47
CA CYS A 113 -11.65 -18.47 6.67
C CYS A 113 -11.61 -19.74 7.55
N LYS A 114 -10.76 -20.69 7.21
CA LYS A 114 -10.65 -21.96 7.94
C LYS A 114 -10.14 -21.76 9.36
N GLU A 115 -9.02 -21.04 9.52
CA GLU A 115 -8.40 -20.82 10.82
C GLU A 115 -9.29 -19.98 11.76
N TYR A 116 -10.08 -19.05 11.23
CA TYR A 116 -11.06 -18.31 12.01
C TYR A 116 -12.18 -19.23 12.54
N LYS A 117 -12.71 -20.11 11.67
CA LYS A 117 -13.71 -21.11 12.08
C LYS A 117 -13.17 -22.08 13.13
N ASP A 118 -11.91 -22.47 13.00
CA ASP A 118 -11.22 -23.36 13.95
C ASP A 118 -10.79 -22.62 15.24
N ARG A 119 -11.13 -21.34 15.35
CA ARG A 119 -10.82 -20.47 16.51
C ARG A 119 -9.33 -20.33 16.79
N ASN A 120 -8.50 -20.32 15.72
CA ASN A 120 -7.10 -19.99 15.87
C ASN A 120 -6.98 -18.56 16.42
N PRO A 121 -6.30 -18.37 17.59
CA PRO A 121 -6.28 -17.05 18.24
C PRO A 121 -5.62 -15.96 17.38
N ARG A 122 -4.68 -16.30 16.51
CA ARG A 122 -4.02 -15.35 15.61
C ARG A 122 -4.96 -14.93 14.49
N ALA A 123 -5.63 -15.89 13.85
CA ALA A 123 -6.61 -15.60 12.82
C ALA A 123 -7.77 -14.76 13.35
N GLN A 124 -8.26 -15.08 14.57
CA GLN A 124 -9.29 -14.26 15.23
C GLN A 124 -8.81 -12.81 15.42
N ARG A 125 -7.61 -12.59 15.97
CA ARG A 125 -7.07 -11.23 16.16
C ARG A 125 -6.91 -10.46 14.84
N LEU A 126 -6.50 -11.14 13.76
CA LEU A 126 -6.37 -10.51 12.45
C LEU A 126 -7.72 -10.12 11.88
N VAL A 127 -8.69 -11.03 11.89
CA VAL A 127 -10.04 -10.80 11.32
C VAL A 127 -10.87 -9.83 12.15
N GLU A 128 -10.71 -9.84 13.48
CA GLU A 128 -11.46 -8.95 14.40
C GLU A 128 -10.80 -7.57 14.56
N GLY A 129 -9.53 -7.44 14.19
CA GLY A 129 -8.78 -6.20 14.39
C GLY A 129 -8.37 -5.45 13.13
N ILE A 130 -8.62 -6.02 11.94
CA ILE A 130 -8.18 -5.45 10.68
C ILE A 130 -9.23 -5.72 9.59
N ARG A 131 -9.59 -4.70 8.84
CA ARG A 131 -10.40 -4.89 7.64
C ARG A 131 -9.48 -5.17 6.46
N ILE A 132 -9.43 -6.44 6.05
CA ILE A 132 -8.45 -6.97 5.09
C ILE A 132 -9.08 -7.04 3.71
N HIS A 133 -8.52 -6.34 2.74
CA HIS A 133 -8.94 -6.36 1.34
C HIS A 133 -7.97 -7.19 0.51
N LEU A 134 -8.46 -8.21 -0.16
CA LEU A 134 -7.69 -9.18 -0.94
C LEU A 134 -8.11 -9.12 -2.40
N VAL A 135 -7.20 -8.71 -3.28
CA VAL A 135 -7.43 -8.59 -4.73
C VAL A 135 -6.45 -9.51 -5.46
N PRO A 136 -6.87 -10.70 -5.88
CA PRO A 136 -5.96 -11.69 -6.47
C PRO A 136 -5.51 -11.32 -7.88
N SER A 137 -6.30 -10.54 -8.63
CA SER A 137 -5.95 -10.17 -10.01
C SER A 137 -6.45 -8.77 -10.36
N LEU A 138 -5.50 -7.86 -10.58
CA LEU A 138 -5.76 -6.51 -11.06
C LEU A 138 -5.80 -6.41 -12.59
N ASN A 139 -5.28 -7.42 -13.30
CA ASN A 139 -5.31 -7.56 -14.75
C ASN A 139 -5.92 -8.92 -15.15
N PRO A 140 -7.24 -9.08 -15.05
CA PRO A 140 -7.89 -10.36 -15.32
C PRO A 140 -7.83 -10.76 -16.81
N ASP A 141 -7.65 -9.83 -17.73
CA ASP A 141 -7.48 -10.12 -19.16
C ASP A 141 -6.11 -10.73 -19.43
N GLY A 142 -5.05 -10.12 -18.88
CA GLY A 142 -3.70 -10.67 -18.98
C GLY A 142 -3.55 -11.99 -18.20
N GLN A 143 -4.28 -12.17 -17.09
CA GLN A 143 -4.32 -13.45 -16.39
C GLN A 143 -4.82 -14.58 -17.28
N GLU A 144 -5.91 -14.37 -18.01
CA GLU A 144 -6.48 -15.40 -18.87
C GLU A 144 -5.54 -15.71 -20.03
N GLU A 145 -5.00 -14.67 -20.67
CA GLU A 145 -4.01 -14.83 -21.74
C GLU A 145 -2.80 -15.66 -21.30
N ALA A 146 -2.25 -15.37 -20.10
CA ALA A 146 -1.13 -16.11 -19.57
C ALA A 146 -1.51 -17.56 -19.21
N PHE A 147 -2.69 -17.78 -18.64
CA PHE A 147 -3.17 -19.12 -18.27
C PHE A 147 -3.40 -19.99 -19.50
N GLU A 148 -4.02 -19.46 -20.54
CA GLU A 148 -4.24 -20.15 -21.81
C GLU A 148 -2.91 -20.52 -22.49
N ALA A 149 -1.96 -19.61 -22.53
CA ALA A 149 -0.65 -19.84 -23.11
C ALA A 149 0.15 -20.93 -22.40
N VAL A 150 0.10 -20.99 -21.06
CA VAL A 150 0.79 -22.03 -20.26
C VAL A 150 0.07 -23.39 -20.38
N SER A 151 -1.26 -23.38 -20.49
CA SER A 151 -2.07 -24.60 -20.63
C SER A 151 -2.04 -25.18 -22.03
N GLY A 152 -1.69 -24.36 -23.03
CA GLY A 152 -1.55 -24.76 -24.43
C GLY A 152 -0.19 -25.38 -24.75
N SER A 153 -0.03 -25.83 -25.99
CA SER A 153 1.25 -26.34 -26.51
C SER A 153 2.15 -25.24 -27.10
N GLU A 154 1.74 -23.99 -26.99
CA GLU A 154 2.47 -22.84 -27.54
C GLU A 154 3.54 -22.34 -26.55
N LEU A 155 4.70 -21.97 -27.06
CA LEU A 155 5.76 -21.32 -26.29
C LEU A 155 5.27 -19.94 -25.82
N SER A 156 4.93 -19.83 -24.53
CA SER A 156 4.61 -18.54 -23.95
C SER A 156 5.85 -17.65 -23.90
N SER A 157 5.71 -16.40 -24.34
CA SER A 157 6.78 -15.42 -24.20
C SER A 157 6.79 -14.87 -22.76
N TRP A 158 7.93 -14.30 -22.33
CA TRP A 158 8.05 -13.62 -21.04
C TRP A 158 7.04 -12.49 -20.83
N THR A 159 6.50 -11.94 -21.93
CA THR A 159 5.56 -10.82 -21.94
C THR A 159 4.10 -11.24 -22.16
N THR A 160 3.80 -12.51 -22.43
CA THR A 160 2.42 -12.99 -22.63
C THR A 160 1.61 -12.78 -21.36
N GLY A 161 0.53 -12.00 -21.44
CA GLY A 161 -0.32 -11.63 -20.30
C GLY A 161 0.29 -10.60 -19.35
N HIS A 162 1.44 -9.99 -19.69
CA HIS A 162 2.07 -8.95 -18.87
C HIS A 162 1.26 -7.65 -18.92
N PHE A 163 0.91 -7.19 -20.12
CA PHE A 163 0.19 -5.94 -20.34
C PHE A 163 -1.33 -6.11 -20.26
N THR A 164 -2.05 -4.99 -20.18
CA THR A 164 -3.50 -5.00 -20.42
C THR A 164 -3.79 -5.36 -21.87
N ASN A 165 -5.05 -5.68 -22.20
CA ASN A 165 -5.44 -5.93 -23.58
C ASN A 165 -5.16 -4.73 -24.53
N GLU A 166 -5.10 -3.52 -24.00
CA GLU A 166 -4.77 -2.31 -24.74
C GLU A 166 -3.27 -2.02 -24.80
N GLY A 167 -2.43 -2.87 -24.19
CA GLY A 167 -0.97 -2.75 -24.20
C GLY A 167 -0.37 -1.88 -23.10
N PHE A 168 -1.11 -1.56 -22.05
CA PHE A 168 -0.59 -0.78 -20.92
C PHE A 168 0.05 -1.67 -19.84
N ASP A 169 1.18 -1.21 -19.31
CA ASP A 169 1.75 -1.74 -18.06
C ASP A 169 1.09 -1.02 -16.87
N ILE A 170 0.20 -1.70 -16.16
CA ILE A 170 -0.59 -1.09 -15.07
C ILE A 170 0.32 -0.54 -13.98
N PHE A 171 1.44 -1.22 -13.64
CA PHE A 171 2.34 -0.79 -12.58
C PHE A 171 2.94 0.60 -12.85
N GLN A 172 3.19 0.95 -14.11
CA GLN A 172 3.77 2.21 -14.56
C GLN A 172 2.73 3.18 -15.15
N ASN A 173 1.45 2.89 -15.02
CA ASN A 173 0.37 3.68 -15.65
C ASN A 173 -0.33 4.64 -14.66
N PHE A 174 0.28 4.88 -13.50
CA PHE A 174 -0.21 5.84 -12.51
C PHE A 174 0.23 7.28 -12.84
N PRO A 175 -0.41 8.32 -12.29
CA PRO A 175 0.06 9.70 -12.43
C PRO A 175 1.41 9.91 -11.76
N ASP A 176 2.31 10.64 -12.41
CA ASP A 176 3.61 11.02 -11.84
C ASP A 176 3.45 12.16 -10.81
N LEU A 177 3.16 11.79 -9.58
CA LEU A 177 3.02 12.72 -8.46
C LEU A 177 4.38 13.13 -7.88
N ASN A 178 5.42 12.33 -8.11
CA ASN A 178 6.78 12.63 -7.66
C ASN A 178 7.30 13.90 -8.32
N SER A 179 7.16 14.00 -9.65
CA SER A 179 7.57 15.20 -10.38
C SER A 179 6.83 16.45 -9.92
N ILE A 180 5.53 16.34 -9.59
CA ILE A 180 4.73 17.46 -9.05
C ILE A 180 5.29 17.89 -7.68
N LEU A 181 5.52 16.94 -6.77
CA LEU A 181 6.05 17.24 -5.44
C LEU A 181 7.46 17.83 -5.51
N TRP A 182 8.37 17.20 -6.26
CA TRP A 182 9.76 17.64 -6.36
C TRP A 182 9.90 19.02 -7.00
N ASP A 183 9.07 19.33 -8.00
CA ASP A 183 9.04 20.66 -8.62
C ASP A 183 8.56 21.73 -7.63
N ALA A 184 7.60 21.39 -6.77
CA ALA A 184 7.14 22.27 -5.71
C ALA A 184 8.17 22.43 -4.58
N GLU A 185 8.90 21.37 -4.22
CA GLU A 185 10.02 21.42 -3.27
C GLU A 185 11.14 22.35 -3.78
N ASP A 186 11.57 22.19 -5.04
CA ASP A 186 12.59 23.02 -5.68
C ASP A 186 12.23 24.51 -5.69
N LYS A 187 10.93 24.81 -5.74
CA LYS A 187 10.38 26.18 -5.69
C LYS A 187 10.09 26.69 -4.26
N GLY A 188 10.31 25.87 -3.24
CA GLY A 188 10.01 26.20 -1.83
C GLY A 188 8.50 26.34 -1.55
N MET A 189 7.65 25.66 -2.31
CA MET A 189 6.19 25.73 -2.22
C MET A 189 5.54 24.64 -1.37
N VAL A 190 6.32 23.69 -0.88
CA VAL A 190 5.83 22.63 0.04
C VAL A 190 6.02 23.12 1.48
N PRO A 191 5.06 22.96 2.39
CA PRO A 191 3.67 22.48 2.17
C PRO A 191 2.67 23.61 1.84
N LYS A 192 3.11 24.81 1.50
CA LYS A 192 2.27 26.02 1.41
C LYS A 192 1.24 25.99 0.29
N LEU A 193 1.66 25.54 -0.90
CA LEU A 193 0.80 25.47 -2.09
C LEU A 193 0.62 24.03 -2.56
N THR A 194 1.66 23.21 -2.42
CA THR A 194 1.58 21.77 -2.70
C THR A 194 1.78 21.04 -1.38
N PRO A 195 0.80 20.26 -0.90
CA PRO A 195 0.97 19.48 0.31
C PRO A 195 2.01 18.38 0.10
N ASN A 196 2.63 17.92 1.19
CA ASN A 196 3.53 16.78 1.19
C ASN A 196 2.79 15.44 1.33
N HIS A 197 1.47 15.47 1.28
CA HIS A 197 0.53 14.34 1.35
C HIS A 197 -0.70 14.70 0.53
N HIS A 198 -1.46 13.68 0.08
CA HIS A 198 -2.62 13.90 -0.79
C HIS A 198 -2.30 14.84 -1.97
N VAL A 199 -1.11 14.63 -2.57
CA VAL A 199 -0.70 15.38 -3.77
C VAL A 199 -1.79 15.23 -4.83
N PRO A 200 -2.34 16.33 -5.36
CA PRO A 200 -3.50 16.26 -6.24
C PRO A 200 -3.16 15.55 -7.57
N ILE A 201 -4.11 14.75 -8.04
CA ILE A 201 -4.05 14.13 -9.37
C ILE A 201 -4.24 15.24 -10.41
N PRO A 202 -3.48 15.22 -11.54
CA PRO A 202 -3.67 16.17 -12.62
C PRO A 202 -5.12 16.18 -13.16
N GLU A 203 -5.69 17.36 -13.41
CA GLU A 203 -7.08 17.51 -13.85
C GLU A 203 -7.42 16.75 -15.14
N ASN A 204 -6.46 16.61 -16.03
CA ASN A 204 -6.64 15.89 -17.31
C ASN A 204 -6.50 14.37 -17.19
N PHE A 205 -6.27 13.84 -15.98
CA PHE A 205 -6.02 12.42 -15.78
C PHE A 205 -7.21 11.55 -16.21
N GLU A 206 -8.44 11.94 -15.82
CA GLU A 206 -9.62 11.13 -16.11
C GLU A 206 -9.97 11.08 -17.61
N SER A 207 -9.66 12.15 -18.35
CA SER A 207 -9.88 12.24 -19.80
C SER A 207 -8.73 11.71 -20.65
N ASN A 208 -7.62 11.31 -20.04
CA ASN A 208 -6.41 10.88 -20.73
C ASN A 208 -6.57 9.44 -21.27
N SER A 209 -6.58 9.29 -22.58
CA SER A 209 -6.68 7.98 -23.26
C SER A 209 -5.47 7.06 -23.04
N SER A 210 -4.36 7.60 -22.53
CA SER A 210 -3.15 6.81 -22.21
C SER A 210 -3.24 6.13 -20.84
N ILE A 211 -4.37 6.25 -20.13
CA ILE A 211 -4.58 5.60 -18.83
C ILE A 211 -5.53 4.42 -19.04
N ALA A 212 -5.09 3.23 -18.64
CA ALA A 212 -5.87 2.00 -18.71
C ALA A 212 -7.14 2.10 -17.88
N VAL A 213 -8.20 1.43 -18.30
CA VAL A 213 -9.45 1.39 -17.51
C VAL A 213 -9.24 0.69 -16.18
N GLU A 214 -8.36 -0.31 -16.14
CA GLU A 214 -7.92 -1.02 -14.92
C GLU A 214 -7.22 -0.05 -13.96
N THR A 215 -6.30 0.77 -14.45
CA THR A 215 -5.61 1.78 -13.62
C THR A 215 -6.58 2.78 -13.01
N ARG A 216 -7.56 3.25 -13.78
CA ARG A 216 -8.61 4.14 -13.25
C ARG A 216 -9.45 3.48 -12.17
N ALA A 217 -9.82 2.21 -12.38
CA ALA A 217 -10.57 1.44 -11.39
C ALA A 217 -9.77 1.28 -10.08
N ILE A 218 -8.47 0.95 -10.19
CA ILE A 218 -7.58 0.81 -9.04
C ILE A 218 -7.44 2.15 -8.28
N ILE A 219 -7.21 3.25 -8.98
CA ILE A 219 -7.08 4.59 -8.37
C ILE A 219 -8.40 4.99 -7.66
N SER A 220 -9.56 4.76 -8.31
CA SER A 220 -10.85 5.03 -7.71
C SER A 220 -11.05 4.22 -6.42
N TRP A 221 -10.68 2.94 -6.44
CA TRP A 221 -10.71 2.07 -5.28
C TRP A 221 -9.78 2.54 -4.16
N MET A 222 -8.52 2.90 -4.48
CA MET A 222 -7.57 3.44 -3.51
C MET A 222 -8.05 4.70 -2.81
N LYS A 223 -8.85 5.53 -3.50
CA LYS A 223 -9.45 6.75 -2.95
C LYS A 223 -10.69 6.48 -2.11
N SER A 224 -11.38 5.36 -2.35
CA SER A 224 -12.66 5.05 -1.73
C SER A 224 -12.53 4.44 -0.33
N TYR A 225 -11.35 3.92 0.02
CA TYR A 225 -11.09 3.28 1.31
C TYR A 225 -9.90 3.91 2.02
N PRO A 226 -9.94 4.04 3.35
CA PRO A 226 -8.87 4.66 4.15
C PRO A 226 -7.73 3.66 4.43
N PHE A 227 -7.14 3.10 3.38
CA PHE A 227 -6.04 2.14 3.53
C PHE A 227 -4.86 2.73 4.28
N VAL A 228 -4.32 1.96 5.21
CA VAL A 228 -3.18 2.32 6.06
C VAL A 228 -1.91 1.64 5.58
N LEU A 229 -2.01 0.36 5.23
CA LEU A 229 -0.89 -0.48 4.82
C LEU A 229 -1.30 -1.35 3.64
N GLY A 230 -0.42 -1.50 2.65
CA GLY A 230 -0.66 -2.31 1.49
C GLY A 230 0.57 -3.06 1.02
N ALA A 231 0.38 -4.17 0.34
CA ALA A 231 1.40 -4.83 -0.44
C ALA A 231 0.86 -5.33 -1.76
N ASN A 232 1.65 -5.12 -2.81
CA ASN A 232 1.40 -5.65 -4.14
C ASN A 232 2.38 -6.79 -4.42
N PHE A 233 1.85 -7.98 -4.68
CA PHE A 233 2.65 -9.17 -5.01
C PHE A 233 2.88 -9.26 -6.52
N GLN A 234 4.16 -9.31 -6.88
CA GLN A 234 4.65 -9.41 -8.25
C GLN A 234 5.59 -10.61 -8.41
N GLY A 235 6.09 -10.84 -9.62
CA GLY A 235 7.01 -11.93 -9.94
C GLY A 235 8.13 -11.50 -10.88
N GLY A 236 9.01 -12.45 -11.25
CA GLY A 236 10.13 -12.21 -12.15
C GLY A 236 11.43 -11.77 -11.47
N GLU A 237 11.37 -11.42 -10.19
CA GLU A 237 12.48 -10.93 -9.39
C GLU A 237 12.37 -11.44 -7.93
N ARG A 238 13.39 -11.12 -7.11
CA ARG A 238 13.38 -11.35 -5.65
C ARG A 238 13.79 -10.08 -4.92
N ILE A 239 12.88 -9.11 -4.92
CA ILE A 239 13.13 -7.79 -4.33
C ILE A 239 11.88 -7.31 -3.60
N VAL A 240 12.08 -6.31 -2.73
CA VAL A 240 11.01 -5.52 -2.13
C VAL A 240 11.29 -4.06 -2.45
N ALA A 241 10.33 -3.40 -3.10
CA ALA A 241 10.39 -1.98 -3.40
C ALA A 241 9.40 -1.21 -2.53
N TYR A 242 9.77 0.00 -2.14
CA TYR A 242 8.98 0.90 -1.31
C TYR A 242 9.19 2.36 -1.71
N PRO A 243 8.29 3.28 -1.36
CA PRO A 243 8.43 4.70 -1.70
C PRO A 243 9.70 5.36 -1.09
N TYR A 244 10.48 6.16 -1.85
CA TYR A 244 10.17 6.40 -3.27
C TYR A 244 10.95 5.40 -4.13
N ASP A 245 10.28 4.79 -5.09
CA ASP A 245 10.89 3.89 -6.06
C ASP A 245 11.13 4.58 -7.43
N SER A 246 10.69 5.84 -7.57
CA SER A 246 11.02 6.71 -8.71
C SER A 246 12.31 7.48 -8.49
N LEU A 247 13.08 7.68 -9.56
CA LEU A 247 14.35 8.42 -9.50
C LEU A 247 14.12 9.92 -9.74
N ARG A 248 14.59 10.75 -8.79
CA ARG A 248 14.69 12.19 -8.99
C ARG A 248 15.88 12.51 -9.89
N LEU A 249 15.62 12.88 -11.14
CA LEU A 249 16.66 13.33 -12.06
C LEU A 249 17.15 14.71 -11.60
N SER A 250 18.42 14.84 -11.22
CA SER A 250 19.03 16.16 -10.94
C SER A 250 19.00 16.99 -12.22
N LYS A 251 18.34 18.17 -12.17
CA LYS A 251 18.38 19.16 -13.28
C LYS A 251 19.85 19.45 -13.60
N PRO A 252 20.26 19.50 -14.90
CA PRO A 252 21.61 19.94 -15.24
C PRO A 252 21.80 21.34 -14.68
N ALA A 253 22.87 21.57 -13.91
CA ALA A 253 23.20 22.88 -13.40
C ALA A 253 23.38 23.84 -14.60
N GLU A 254 22.49 24.81 -14.76
CA GLU A 254 22.67 25.89 -15.73
C GLU A 254 24.01 26.57 -15.46
N SER A 255 24.89 26.45 -16.45
CA SER A 255 26.14 27.24 -16.67
C SER A 255 26.84 27.75 -15.42
N GLN A 256 27.64 26.93 -14.77
CA GLN A 256 28.84 27.38 -14.08
C GLN A 256 30.05 27.07 -14.95
N LYS A 257 30.85 28.14 -15.24
CA LYS A 257 32.09 28.09 -16.03
C LYS A 257 33.06 27.02 -15.52
N PRO A 258 33.87 26.41 -16.42
CA PRO A 258 34.70 25.26 -16.10
C PRO A 258 35.92 25.67 -15.29
N HIS A 259 35.83 25.62 -13.96
CA HIS A 259 37.05 25.61 -13.13
C HIS A 259 36.88 24.54 -12.06
N SER A 260 37.82 23.60 -12.13
CA SER A 260 38.08 22.46 -11.26
C SER A 260 37.21 21.21 -11.50
N ARG A 261 37.90 20.15 -11.95
CA ARG A 261 37.44 18.74 -11.92
C ARG A 261 37.21 18.32 -10.47
N LYS A 262 36.04 18.61 -9.89
CA LYS A 262 35.51 17.83 -8.78
C LYS A 262 34.66 16.71 -9.37
N LYS A 263 35.02 15.45 -9.04
CA LYS A 263 34.18 14.26 -9.27
C LYS A 263 32.75 14.64 -8.94
N ARG A 264 31.83 14.50 -9.91
CA ARG A 264 30.38 14.55 -9.64
C ARG A 264 30.11 13.44 -8.64
N GLN A 265 29.94 13.81 -7.39
CA GLN A 265 29.34 12.97 -6.38
C GLN A 265 27.86 12.91 -6.77
N TYR A 266 27.46 11.80 -7.36
CA TYR A 266 26.04 11.51 -7.52
C TYR A 266 25.47 11.49 -6.12
N ASP A 267 24.53 12.38 -5.85
CA ASP A 267 23.83 12.39 -4.58
C ASP A 267 22.88 11.18 -4.59
N PHE A 268 23.35 10.07 -4.06
CA PHE A 268 22.62 8.80 -3.88
C PHE A 268 21.52 8.91 -2.81
N SER A 269 21.18 10.10 -2.36
CA SER A 269 20.14 10.32 -1.35
C SER A 269 18.71 10.17 -1.89
N SER A 270 18.51 10.14 -3.22
CA SER A 270 17.29 9.67 -3.88
C SER A 270 17.47 8.24 -4.35
N THR A 271 17.86 7.38 -3.45
CA THR A 271 18.18 5.98 -3.76
C THR A 271 16.88 5.22 -3.90
N LEU A 272 16.71 4.57 -5.05
CA LEU A 272 15.78 3.48 -5.24
C LEU A 272 15.78 2.59 -3.98
N SER A 273 14.67 2.63 -3.25
CA SER A 273 14.52 1.90 -2.00
C SER A 273 14.23 0.43 -2.30
N VAL A 274 15.23 -0.26 -2.86
CA VAL A 274 15.17 -1.67 -3.26
C VAL A 274 16.01 -2.50 -2.31
N PHE A 275 15.41 -3.51 -1.72
CA PHE A 275 16.11 -4.48 -0.88
C PHE A 275 16.17 -5.83 -1.59
N CYS A 276 17.38 -6.30 -1.92
CA CYS A 276 17.61 -7.66 -2.42
C CYS A 276 17.59 -8.67 -1.27
N CYS A 277 16.61 -9.55 -1.23
CA CYS A 277 16.64 -10.72 -0.36
C CYS A 277 17.76 -11.67 -0.82
N PHE A 278 18.78 -11.82 0.02
CA PHE A 278 19.91 -12.69 -0.25
C PHE A 278 19.50 -14.15 -0.42
N THR A 279 19.83 -14.76 -1.55
CA THR A 279 20.54 -16.05 -1.70
C THR A 279 20.66 -16.58 -3.12
N HIS A 280 19.90 -16.16 -4.13
CA HIS A 280 20.17 -16.57 -5.52
C HIS A 280 19.86 -15.42 -6.49
N LYS A 281 20.86 -15.02 -7.27
CA LYS A 281 20.71 -14.05 -8.36
C LYS A 281 19.76 -14.61 -9.41
N CYS A 282 18.66 -13.94 -9.67
CA CYS A 282 17.96 -14.08 -10.94
C CYS A 282 18.95 -13.63 -12.04
N SER A 283 19.21 -14.47 -13.00
CA SER A 283 20.20 -14.23 -14.07
C SER A 283 19.69 -13.26 -15.12
N PHE A 284 19.19 -12.08 -14.72
CA PHE A 284 18.89 -11.00 -15.65
C PHE A 284 19.22 -9.63 -15.04
N SER A 285 19.82 -8.79 -15.87
CA SER A 285 20.37 -7.50 -15.52
C SER A 285 19.38 -6.59 -14.77
N LEU A 286 19.52 -6.53 -13.46
CA LEU A 286 18.76 -5.69 -12.53
C LEU A 286 18.88 -4.18 -12.83
N THR A 287 19.76 -3.79 -13.74
CA THR A 287 20.17 -2.40 -13.92
C THR A 287 19.31 -1.62 -14.91
N LEU A 288 18.45 -2.26 -15.69
CA LEU A 288 17.75 -1.59 -16.78
C LEU A 288 16.24 -1.39 -16.60
N SER A 289 15.54 -2.20 -15.82
CA SER A 289 14.09 -2.04 -15.67
C SER A 289 13.67 -1.17 -14.47
N LEU A 290 14.48 -1.13 -13.40
CA LEU A 290 14.18 -0.31 -12.23
C LEU A 290 14.65 1.15 -12.34
N THR A 291 15.52 1.48 -13.31
CA THR A 291 16.07 2.84 -13.49
C THR A 291 15.16 3.81 -14.25
N GLN A 292 14.01 3.37 -14.72
CA GLN A 292 13.04 4.19 -15.47
C GLN A 292 11.65 4.25 -14.83
N LEU A 293 11.51 3.86 -13.57
CA LEU A 293 10.23 3.96 -12.88
C LEU A 293 9.92 5.43 -12.58
N SER A 294 9.09 6.02 -13.41
CA SER A 294 8.30 7.21 -13.10
C SER A 294 6.87 6.77 -12.95
N ALA A 295 6.15 7.28 -11.94
CA ALA A 295 4.72 7.04 -11.81
C ALA A 295 4.32 5.61 -11.36
N SER A 296 5.00 5.04 -10.37
CA SER A 296 4.66 3.72 -9.84
C SER A 296 3.42 3.73 -8.95
N MET A 297 2.81 2.55 -8.79
CA MET A 297 1.72 2.33 -7.84
C MET A 297 2.15 2.64 -6.39
N ASN A 298 3.40 2.31 -5.99
CA ASN A 298 3.92 2.58 -4.66
C ASN A 298 3.96 4.07 -4.35
N ASP A 299 4.59 4.84 -5.24
CA ASP A 299 4.73 6.28 -5.06
C ASP A 299 3.38 6.99 -5.10
N PHE A 300 2.48 6.57 -6.02
CA PHE A 300 1.11 7.08 -6.06
C PHE A 300 0.39 6.82 -4.74
N SER A 301 0.41 5.57 -4.24
CA SER A 301 -0.23 5.19 -2.98
C SER A 301 0.26 6.05 -1.82
N TYR A 302 1.56 6.23 -1.71
CA TYR A 302 2.18 7.02 -0.64
C TYR A 302 1.91 8.52 -0.75
N LEU A 303 1.93 9.09 -1.97
CA LEU A 303 1.77 10.53 -2.17
C LEU A 303 0.32 10.99 -2.20
N HIS A 304 -0.59 10.18 -2.72
CA HIS A 304 -1.99 10.57 -2.88
C HIS A 304 -2.92 10.06 -1.80
N THR A 305 -2.53 8.98 -1.12
CA THR A 305 -3.30 8.37 -0.03
C THR A 305 -2.53 8.39 1.29
N ASN A 306 -3.09 7.83 2.35
CA ASN A 306 -2.36 7.62 3.62
C ASN A 306 -1.68 6.25 3.67
N CYS A 307 -1.78 5.44 2.61
CA CYS A 307 -1.36 4.06 2.60
C CYS A 307 0.14 3.92 2.36
N PHE A 308 0.81 3.18 3.24
CA PHE A 308 2.17 2.70 3.01
C PHE A 308 2.11 1.47 2.14
N GLU A 309 2.62 1.54 0.92
CA GLU A 309 2.61 0.48 -0.07
C GLU A 309 3.97 -0.14 -0.26
N LEU A 310 4.01 -1.47 -0.44
CA LEU A 310 5.19 -2.21 -0.85
C LEU A 310 4.90 -2.99 -2.13
N SER A 311 5.89 -3.11 -3.02
CA SER A 311 5.89 -4.12 -4.08
C SER A 311 6.82 -5.26 -3.69
N ILE A 312 6.28 -6.47 -3.63
CA ILE A 312 6.99 -7.67 -3.18
C ILE A 312 7.06 -8.63 -4.37
N PHE A 313 8.27 -8.84 -4.89
CA PHE A 313 8.53 -9.75 -6.00
C PHE A 313 8.92 -11.11 -5.43
N LEU A 314 8.07 -12.11 -5.62
CA LEU A 314 8.13 -13.37 -4.90
C LEU A 314 9.12 -14.40 -5.46
N GLY A 315 9.48 -14.31 -6.73
CA GLY A 315 10.39 -15.26 -7.35
C GLY A 315 10.79 -14.89 -8.77
N CYS A 316 11.87 -15.50 -9.27
CA CYS A 316 12.39 -15.22 -10.60
C CYS A 316 11.51 -15.80 -11.72
N ASP A 317 10.75 -16.85 -11.43
CA ASP A 317 9.77 -17.42 -12.35
C ASP A 317 8.41 -16.74 -12.12
N LYS A 318 7.85 -16.18 -13.17
CA LYS A 318 6.55 -15.51 -13.14
C LYS A 318 5.39 -16.50 -13.04
N PHE A 319 5.56 -17.68 -13.65
CA PHE A 319 4.53 -18.71 -13.70
C PHE A 319 5.16 -20.09 -13.44
N PRO A 320 5.59 -20.37 -12.20
CA PRO A 320 6.24 -21.63 -11.87
C PRO A 320 5.29 -22.82 -12.02
N HIS A 321 5.87 -24.02 -12.08
CA HIS A 321 5.05 -25.22 -12.07
C HIS A 321 4.21 -25.31 -10.77
N GLN A 322 2.98 -25.80 -10.87
CA GLN A 322 2.03 -25.84 -9.73
C GLN A 322 2.57 -26.59 -8.50
N SER A 323 3.49 -27.55 -8.68
CA SER A 323 4.12 -28.26 -7.54
C SER A 323 4.98 -27.35 -6.65
N GLU A 324 5.35 -26.17 -7.11
CA GLU A 324 6.13 -25.20 -6.33
C GLU A 324 5.25 -24.35 -5.42
N LEU A 325 3.94 -24.28 -5.67
CA LEU A 325 3.02 -23.39 -4.94
C LEU A 325 2.94 -23.74 -3.45
N ALA A 326 3.03 -25.03 -3.08
CA ALA A 326 3.04 -25.42 -1.68
C ALA A 326 4.29 -24.89 -0.96
N TYR A 327 5.45 -24.99 -1.60
CA TYR A 327 6.69 -24.43 -1.07
C TYR A 327 6.63 -22.89 -0.98
N GLU A 328 6.12 -22.21 -2.01
CA GLU A 328 5.95 -20.75 -1.98
C GLU A 328 4.97 -20.31 -0.90
N TRP A 329 3.90 -21.05 -0.65
CA TRP A 329 2.98 -20.78 0.45
C TRP A 329 3.67 -20.87 1.82
N GLU A 330 4.34 -22.00 2.11
CA GLU A 330 5.02 -22.19 3.39
C GLU A 330 6.10 -21.15 3.65
N LYS A 331 6.79 -20.72 2.61
CA LYS A 331 7.83 -19.69 2.67
C LYS A 331 7.28 -18.29 2.93
N ASN A 332 6.09 -17.95 2.41
CA ASN A 332 5.56 -16.60 2.44
C ASN A 332 4.42 -16.39 3.45
N ARG A 333 3.71 -17.46 3.86
CA ARG A 333 2.56 -17.37 4.78
C ARG A 333 2.87 -16.57 6.03
N GLU A 334 3.92 -16.90 6.74
CA GLU A 334 4.29 -16.24 7.99
C GLU A 334 4.62 -14.75 7.78
N ALA A 335 5.31 -14.43 6.70
CA ALA A 335 5.61 -13.05 6.33
C ALA A 335 4.34 -12.24 6.04
N MET A 336 3.36 -12.83 5.34
CA MET A 336 2.07 -12.19 5.05
C MET A 336 1.28 -11.91 6.34
N LEU A 337 1.19 -12.89 7.26
CA LEU A 337 0.49 -12.72 8.54
C LEU A 337 1.18 -11.66 9.41
N THR A 338 2.50 -11.73 9.52
CA THR A 338 3.29 -10.75 10.27
C THR A 338 3.18 -9.34 9.67
N PHE A 339 3.14 -9.22 8.34
CA PHE A 339 2.92 -7.94 7.67
C PHE A 339 1.56 -7.32 8.02
N MET A 340 0.50 -8.11 8.03
CA MET A 340 -0.83 -7.62 8.44
C MET A 340 -0.80 -7.08 9.87
N GLU A 341 -0.13 -7.75 10.80
CA GLU A 341 0.01 -7.30 12.19
C GLU A 341 0.69 -5.92 12.33
N GLN A 342 1.54 -5.53 11.35
CA GLN A 342 2.24 -4.23 11.38
C GLN A 342 1.30 -3.04 11.20
N VAL A 343 0.09 -3.21 10.68
CA VAL A 343 -0.88 -2.12 10.52
C VAL A 343 -1.21 -1.43 11.85
N HIS A 344 -1.05 -2.13 12.95
CA HIS A 344 -1.27 -1.60 14.30
C HIS A 344 -0.07 -0.85 14.90
N ARG A 345 1.07 -0.81 14.19
CA ARG A 345 2.31 -0.22 14.69
C ARG A 345 2.30 1.30 14.57
N GLY A 346 2.71 2.02 15.61
CA GLY A 346 2.79 3.47 15.57
C GLY A 346 1.73 4.17 16.42
N ILE A 347 1.12 5.22 15.88
CA ILE A 347 0.08 5.98 16.57
C ILE A 347 -1.24 5.93 15.80
N ARG A 348 -2.32 5.92 16.54
CA ARG A 348 -3.68 6.07 16.00
C ARG A 348 -4.49 7.03 16.85
N GLY A 349 -5.53 7.62 16.32
CA GLY A 349 -6.40 8.47 17.09
C GLY A 349 -7.50 9.12 16.26
N ILE A 350 -8.29 9.93 16.95
CA ILE A 350 -9.38 10.70 16.37
C ILE A 350 -9.15 12.17 16.70
N VAL A 351 -9.29 13.05 15.70
CA VAL A 351 -9.29 14.50 15.93
C VAL A 351 -10.71 14.95 16.21
N LYS A 352 -10.92 15.63 17.34
CA LYS A 352 -12.23 16.06 17.82
C LYS A 352 -12.25 17.55 18.18
N ASP A 353 -13.40 18.17 18.09
CA ASP A 353 -13.64 19.50 18.69
C ASP A 353 -13.80 19.40 20.23
N GLN A 354 -13.96 20.55 20.90
CA GLN A 354 -14.14 20.59 22.35
C GLN A 354 -15.44 19.95 22.83
N GLN A 355 -16.42 19.80 21.96
CA GLN A 355 -17.70 19.16 22.21
C GLN A 355 -17.63 17.64 22.00
N GLY A 356 -16.48 17.12 21.51
CA GLY A 356 -16.27 15.72 21.26
C GLY A 356 -16.67 15.25 19.85
N ASN A 357 -17.06 16.16 18.95
CA ASN A 357 -17.44 15.81 17.59
C ASN A 357 -16.16 15.57 16.75
N PRO A 358 -16.12 14.54 15.90
CA PRO A 358 -15.02 14.32 14.98
C PRO A 358 -14.86 15.48 13.99
N ILE A 359 -13.63 15.85 13.67
CA ILE A 359 -13.29 16.87 12.68
C ILE A 359 -12.76 16.15 11.44
N ALA A 360 -13.53 16.20 10.36
CA ALA A 360 -13.10 15.67 9.06
C ALA A 360 -11.94 16.49 8.48
N ASN A 361 -11.10 15.85 7.66
CA ASN A 361 -9.98 16.48 6.95
C ASN A 361 -8.98 17.19 7.89
N ALA A 362 -8.85 16.73 9.13
CA ALA A 362 -7.78 17.19 10.02
C ALA A 362 -6.43 16.64 9.55
N THR A 363 -5.40 17.47 9.58
CA THR A 363 -4.03 17.10 9.21
C THR A 363 -3.23 16.74 10.45
N ILE A 364 -2.57 15.59 10.42
CA ILE A 364 -1.65 15.11 11.46
C ILE A 364 -0.23 15.20 10.93
N SER A 365 0.58 16.06 11.55
CA SER A 365 1.99 16.27 11.23
C SER A 365 2.87 15.74 12.34
N ILE A 366 4.00 15.14 11.99
CA ILE A 366 5.00 14.62 12.92
C ILE A 366 6.31 15.39 12.72
N GLU A 367 6.85 15.94 13.80
CA GLU A 367 8.10 16.70 13.73
C GLU A 367 9.24 15.82 13.18
N GLY A 368 9.97 16.34 12.18
CA GLY A 368 11.07 15.62 11.51
C GLY A 368 10.63 14.60 10.45
N ILE A 369 9.32 14.43 10.21
CA ILE A 369 8.82 13.55 9.14
C ILE A 369 8.03 14.40 8.14
N ASN A 370 8.57 14.52 6.93
CA ASN A 370 7.99 15.36 5.88
C ASN A 370 6.91 14.63 5.07
N HIS A 371 5.93 14.07 5.76
CA HIS A 371 4.73 13.45 5.18
C HIS A 371 3.63 13.46 6.24
N ASP A 372 2.60 14.24 6.01
CA ASP A 372 1.44 14.36 6.89
C ASP A 372 0.35 13.36 6.50
N VAL A 373 -0.63 13.13 7.35
CA VAL A 373 -1.83 12.34 7.03
C VAL A 373 -3.07 13.18 7.29
N THR A 374 -4.12 12.97 6.49
CA THR A 374 -5.39 13.70 6.59
C THR A 374 -6.54 12.74 6.78
N THR A 375 -7.27 12.86 7.90
CA THR A 375 -8.43 12.02 8.19
C THR A 375 -9.17 12.47 9.45
N GLY A 376 -10.35 11.91 9.70
CA GLY A 376 -11.10 12.07 10.96
C GLY A 376 -10.61 11.14 12.06
N ASP A 377 -10.47 9.86 11.78
CA ASP A 377 -9.64 8.91 12.52
C ASP A 377 -8.37 8.63 11.70
N TYR A 378 -7.24 8.54 12.37
CA TYR A 378 -5.96 8.44 11.71
C TYR A 378 -5.11 7.30 12.24
N TRP A 379 -4.34 6.75 11.31
CA TRP A 379 -3.32 5.74 11.54
C TRP A 379 -2.00 6.25 10.97
N ARG A 380 -0.98 6.26 11.80
CA ARG A 380 0.35 6.65 11.35
C ARG A 380 1.36 5.63 11.81
N LEU A 381 1.85 4.85 10.85
CA LEU A 381 2.88 3.84 11.12
C LEU A 381 4.19 4.53 11.49
N LEU A 382 4.77 4.14 12.61
CA LEU A 382 6.01 4.71 13.15
C LEU A 382 6.85 3.63 13.83
N ASN A 383 8.16 3.79 13.76
CA ASN A 383 9.09 3.01 14.57
C ASN A 383 8.97 3.38 16.05
N PRO A 384 9.44 2.51 16.97
CA PRO A 384 9.57 2.85 18.36
C PRO A 384 10.36 4.16 18.55
N GLY A 385 9.85 5.04 19.43
CA GLY A 385 10.45 6.35 19.66
C GLY A 385 9.48 7.36 20.25
N GLU A 386 9.98 8.58 20.48
CA GLU A 386 9.19 9.72 20.95
C GLU A 386 8.95 10.71 19.81
N TYR A 387 7.70 11.10 19.63
CA TYR A 387 7.27 11.92 18.51
C TYR A 387 6.42 13.10 18.97
N ARG A 388 6.74 14.30 18.47
CA ARG A 388 5.87 15.47 18.62
C ARG A 388 4.85 15.45 17.47
N VAL A 389 3.60 15.20 17.83
CA VAL A 389 2.49 15.06 16.88
C VAL A 389 1.59 16.28 16.96
N THR A 390 1.37 16.94 15.84
CA THR A 390 0.55 18.15 15.74
C THR A 390 -0.69 17.87 14.89
N ALA A 391 -1.87 18.08 15.49
CA ALA A 391 -3.14 18.08 14.76
C ALA A 391 -3.51 19.51 14.35
N ARG A 392 -3.94 19.68 13.09
CA ARG A 392 -4.42 20.93 12.51
C ARG A 392 -5.72 20.70 11.78
N ALA A 393 -6.63 21.68 11.82
CA ALA A 393 -7.82 21.71 10.99
C ALA A 393 -8.19 23.16 10.70
N GLU A 394 -8.85 23.40 9.57
CA GLU A 394 -9.32 24.73 9.20
C GLU A 394 -10.31 25.28 10.22
N GLY A 395 -10.12 26.54 10.65
CA GLY A 395 -10.95 27.17 11.67
C GLY A 395 -10.64 26.76 13.11
N PHE A 396 -9.62 25.95 13.35
CA PHE A 396 -9.21 25.50 14.69
C PHE A 396 -7.77 25.88 15.00
N SER A 397 -7.47 26.08 16.29
CA SER A 397 -6.09 26.26 16.75
C SER A 397 -5.36 24.91 16.76
N PRO A 398 -4.12 24.81 16.25
CA PRO A 398 -3.37 23.56 16.24
C PRO A 398 -3.02 23.11 17.66
N VAL A 399 -2.96 21.79 17.86
CA VAL A 399 -2.57 21.17 19.14
C VAL A 399 -1.45 20.18 18.90
N THR A 400 -0.36 20.32 19.69
CA THR A 400 0.78 19.40 19.66
C THR A 400 0.83 18.57 20.94
N LYS A 401 1.07 17.26 20.78
CA LYS A 401 1.28 16.31 21.87
C LYS A 401 2.57 15.52 21.67
N LEU A 402 3.20 15.12 22.77
CA LEU A 402 4.26 14.12 22.76
C LEU A 402 3.61 12.73 22.79
N CYS A 403 3.96 11.89 21.82
CA CYS A 403 3.50 10.51 21.69
C CYS A 403 4.70 9.57 21.77
N VAL A 404 4.58 8.50 22.54
CA VAL A 404 5.63 7.48 22.68
C VAL A 404 5.15 6.20 21.99
N VAL A 405 5.96 5.68 21.09
CA VAL A 405 5.75 4.39 20.42
C VAL A 405 6.68 3.37 21.06
N GLY A 406 6.11 2.29 21.60
CA GLY A 406 6.87 1.23 22.28
C GLY A 406 7.58 0.27 21.33
N TYR A 407 8.45 -0.57 21.90
CA TYR A 407 9.20 -1.61 21.17
C TYR A 407 8.44 -2.93 21.05
N GLU A 408 7.44 -3.16 21.90
CA GLU A 408 6.73 -4.43 21.91
C GLU A 408 5.88 -4.61 20.64
N SER A 409 6.10 -5.73 19.98
CA SER A 409 5.38 -6.11 18.76
C SER A 409 3.99 -6.67 19.00
N GLY A 410 3.54 -6.71 20.25
CA GLY A 410 2.20 -7.19 20.62
C GLY A 410 1.12 -6.17 20.27
N ALA A 411 -0.01 -6.64 19.75
CA ALA A 411 -1.17 -5.87 19.31
C ALA A 411 -1.86 -5.01 20.40
N THR A 412 -1.23 -4.81 21.56
CA THR A 412 -1.85 -4.22 22.75
C THR A 412 -1.42 -2.78 23.08
N HIS A 413 -0.37 -2.25 22.48
CA HIS A 413 0.06 -0.88 22.77
C HIS A 413 -0.48 0.14 21.76
N HIS A 414 -1.79 0.22 21.70
CA HIS A 414 -2.46 1.28 20.97
C HIS A 414 -2.61 2.51 21.86
N ILE A 415 -1.77 3.51 21.65
CA ILE A 415 -2.05 4.81 22.25
C ILE A 415 -3.14 5.46 21.41
N LEU A 416 -4.40 5.27 21.81
CA LEU A 416 -5.51 6.02 21.24
C LEU A 416 -5.34 7.48 21.68
N GLN A 417 -4.89 8.33 20.75
CA GLN A 417 -4.68 9.75 21.01
C GLN A 417 -5.88 10.53 20.46
N SER A 418 -6.72 11.04 21.37
CA SER A 418 -7.74 12.03 20.98
C SER A 418 -7.14 13.43 21.04
N HIS A 419 -7.21 14.17 19.94
CA HIS A 419 -6.81 15.57 19.85
C HIS A 419 -8.05 16.45 19.89
N TYR A 420 -8.18 17.28 20.94
CA TYR A 420 -9.27 18.23 21.05
C TYR A 420 -8.83 19.60 20.55
N LEU A 421 -9.34 20.05 19.43
CA LEU A 421 -9.04 21.36 18.85
C LEU A 421 -10.05 22.41 19.33
N ARG A 422 -9.56 23.65 19.53
CA ARG A 422 -10.41 24.80 19.85
C ARG A 422 -10.72 25.59 18.58
N LYS A 423 -11.99 25.95 18.37
CA LYS A 423 -12.34 26.90 17.30
C LYS A 423 -11.57 28.19 17.49
N GLN A 424 -11.00 28.70 16.40
CA GLN A 424 -10.43 30.04 16.38
C GLN A 424 -11.58 31.03 16.47
N THR A 425 -11.66 31.78 17.58
CA THR A 425 -12.49 32.97 17.61
C THR A 425 -11.86 33.97 16.65
N ARG A 426 -12.53 34.28 15.54
CA ARG A 426 -12.17 35.47 14.76
C ARG A 426 -12.21 36.65 15.72
N ASN A 427 -11.07 37.23 16.06
CA ASN A 427 -11.02 38.55 16.67
C ASN A 427 -11.55 39.53 15.62
N THR A 428 -12.84 39.76 15.63
CA THR A 428 -13.49 40.88 14.98
C THR A 428 -13.21 42.15 15.77
N ASN A 429 -11.92 42.48 15.94
CA ASN A 429 -11.53 43.85 16.26
C ASN A 429 -11.32 44.59 14.93
N ILE A 430 -12.38 44.74 14.17
CA ILE A 430 -12.52 45.82 13.22
C ILE A 430 -12.76 47.06 14.10
N LYS A 431 -11.72 47.82 14.35
CA LYS A 431 -11.86 49.20 14.81
C LYS A 431 -12.65 49.95 13.74
N LEU A 432 -13.94 50.21 14.04
CA LEU A 432 -14.66 51.27 13.37
C LEU A 432 -13.88 52.56 13.60
N ILE A 433 -13.10 53.01 12.62
CA ILE A 433 -12.62 54.37 12.54
C ILE A 433 -13.84 55.19 12.15
N HIS A 434 -14.47 55.81 13.13
CA HIS A 434 -15.39 56.90 12.91
C HIS A 434 -14.58 58.06 12.32
N SER A 435 -14.69 58.29 11.03
CA SER A 435 -14.40 59.61 10.46
C SER A 435 -15.65 60.48 10.58
N GLN A 436 -15.73 61.19 11.69
CA GLN A 436 -16.41 62.48 11.68
C GLN A 436 -15.46 63.47 11.04
N LEU A 437 -15.90 64.04 9.93
CA LEU A 437 -15.48 65.36 9.50
C LEU A 437 -16.61 65.95 8.70
N MET A 438 -17.18 67.03 9.29
CA MET A 438 -17.92 68.17 8.78
C MET A 438 -18.42 68.10 7.34
#